data_1baf83cb56ded89b2f0c36ed7e26bafa
#
_entry.id   1baf83cb56ded89b2f0c36ed7e26bafa
#
_cell.length_a   1.000
_cell.length_b   1.000
_cell.length_c   1.000
_cell.angle_alpha   90.00
_cell.angle_beta   90.00
_cell.angle_gamma   90.00
#
_symmetry.space_group_name_H-M   'P 1'
#
loop_
_entity.id
_entity.type
_entity.pdbx_description
1 polymer ?
#
loop_
_entity_poly.entity_id
_entity_poly.type
_entity_poly.pdbx_seq_one_letter_code
_entity_poly.pdbx_strand_id
1 'polypeptide(L)'
;MWRLLGRFDWKVAAPLLVTVIVAFSGYYYTYSNSVSLENRKAQLERVDRQLRELYGPLYALSNASGQTWTKFLNVYRPMGDYWGTNPPPTKEEAEAWRLWMKEVFMPLNLEMETLILKHSDLLVEAEMPKVLLELSAHIAGYKPVMKSWERGDVSRNLSLINFPDGLSRYAEENYRRLKEK
;
A
#
# COMPACT_ATOMS: atom_id res chain seq x y z
N MET A 1 28.99 -40.34 -59.60
CA MET A 1 28.89 -38.98 -59.05
C MET A 1 28.75 -39.01 -57.52
N TRP A 2 29.73 -39.60 -56.80
CA TRP A 2 29.78 -39.74 -55.33
C TRP A 2 31.23 -39.81 -54.83
N ARG A 3 31.99 -38.72 -54.97
CA ARG A 3 33.36 -38.60 -54.42
C ARG A 3 33.71 -37.16 -54.06
N LEU A 4 32.90 -36.51 -53.18
CA LEU A 4 33.21 -35.22 -52.63
C LEU A 4 32.86 -35.09 -51.11
N LEU A 5 32.80 -36.20 -50.39
CA LEU A 5 32.91 -36.21 -48.97
C LEU A 5 34.40 -36.24 -48.61
N GLY A 6 35.03 -35.06 -48.61
CA GLY A 6 36.40 -34.90 -48.12
C GLY A 6 36.50 -35.54 -46.73
N ARG A 7 37.61 -36.24 -46.45
CA ARG A 7 37.90 -36.77 -45.10
C ARG A 7 37.78 -35.68 -44.08
N PHE A 8 36.78 -35.76 -43.21
CA PHE A 8 36.56 -34.83 -42.11
C PHE A 8 37.81 -34.91 -41.20
N ASP A 9 38.59 -33.81 -41.15
CA ASP A 9 39.83 -33.79 -40.39
C ASP A 9 39.50 -33.35 -38.93
N TRP A 10 39.43 -34.34 -38.07
CA TRP A 10 39.18 -34.13 -36.64
C TRP A 10 40.22 -33.24 -35.96
N LYS A 11 41.45 -33.18 -36.49
CA LYS A 11 42.50 -32.32 -35.91
C LYS A 11 42.21 -30.84 -36.10
N VAL A 12 41.46 -30.49 -37.14
CA VAL A 12 41.00 -29.11 -37.40
C VAL A 12 39.63 -28.85 -36.78
N ALA A 13 38.75 -29.82 -36.87
CA ALA A 13 37.36 -29.65 -36.40
C ALA A 13 37.22 -29.61 -34.84
N ALA A 14 38.01 -30.41 -34.12
CA ALA A 14 37.94 -30.47 -32.68
C ALA A 14 38.30 -29.13 -31.99
N PRO A 15 39.36 -28.39 -32.32
CA PRO A 15 39.64 -27.08 -31.76
C PRO A 15 38.53 -26.04 -32.05
N LEU A 16 37.99 -26.08 -33.28
CA LEU A 16 36.90 -25.17 -33.66
C LEU A 16 35.63 -25.45 -32.85
N LEU A 17 35.27 -26.72 -32.66
CA LEU A 17 34.14 -27.10 -31.81
C LEU A 17 34.32 -26.64 -30.36
N VAL A 18 35.49 -26.84 -29.78
CA VAL A 18 35.81 -26.37 -28.43
C VAL A 18 35.67 -24.87 -28.35
N THR A 19 36.19 -24.09 -29.31
CA THR A 19 36.08 -22.65 -29.35
C THR A 19 34.61 -22.18 -29.39
N VAL A 20 33.81 -22.83 -30.22
CA VAL A 20 32.35 -22.56 -30.33
C VAL A 20 31.66 -22.88 -29.02
N ILE A 21 31.92 -24.00 -28.39
CA ILE A 21 31.32 -24.38 -27.10
C ILE A 21 31.70 -23.36 -26.01
N VAL A 22 32.96 -23.00 -25.93
CA VAL A 22 33.42 -21.98 -24.92
C VAL A 22 32.77 -20.64 -25.19
N ALA A 23 32.69 -20.18 -26.43
CA ALA A 23 32.02 -18.93 -26.79
C ALA A 23 30.54 -18.93 -26.44
N PHE A 24 29.83 -20.02 -26.78
CA PHE A 24 28.41 -20.16 -26.40
C PHE A 24 28.22 -20.25 -24.89
N SER A 25 29.06 -20.98 -24.18
CA SER A 25 29.00 -21.08 -22.72
C SER A 25 29.23 -19.70 -22.05
N GLY A 26 30.22 -18.96 -22.52
CA GLY A 26 30.50 -17.59 -22.04
C GLY A 26 29.35 -16.64 -22.32
N TYR A 27 28.79 -16.66 -23.52
CA TYR A 27 27.63 -15.87 -23.89
C TYR A 27 26.42 -16.21 -23.01
N TYR A 28 26.10 -17.51 -22.88
CA TYR A 28 24.98 -17.94 -22.05
C TYR A 28 25.12 -17.55 -20.59
N TYR A 29 26.33 -17.69 -20.02
CA TYR A 29 26.60 -17.27 -18.64
C TYR A 29 26.41 -15.75 -18.47
N THR A 30 26.97 -14.94 -19.38
CA THR A 30 26.84 -13.50 -19.34
C THR A 30 25.39 -13.05 -19.50
N TYR A 31 24.67 -13.63 -20.45
CA TYR A 31 23.24 -13.35 -20.67
C TYR A 31 22.40 -13.70 -19.44
N SER A 32 22.55 -14.89 -18.88
CA SER A 32 21.83 -15.34 -17.70
C SER A 32 22.09 -14.44 -16.48
N ASN A 33 23.36 -14.05 -16.29
CA ASN A 33 23.74 -13.13 -15.22
C ASN A 33 23.13 -11.73 -15.41
N SER A 34 23.13 -11.21 -16.64
CA SER A 34 22.51 -9.92 -16.97
C SER A 34 21.01 -9.91 -16.68
N VAL A 35 20.28 -10.95 -17.13
CA VAL A 35 18.84 -11.08 -16.87
C VAL A 35 18.56 -11.17 -15.35
N SER A 36 19.37 -11.92 -14.61
CA SER A 36 19.22 -12.02 -13.16
C SER A 36 19.45 -10.67 -12.46
N LEU A 37 20.43 -9.91 -12.92
CA LEU A 37 20.72 -8.58 -12.37
C LEU A 37 19.60 -7.57 -12.68
N GLU A 38 19.07 -7.58 -13.90
CA GLU A 38 17.95 -6.73 -14.30
C GLU A 38 16.69 -7.05 -13.49
N ASN A 39 16.37 -8.33 -13.32
CA ASN A 39 15.24 -8.76 -12.48
C ASN A 39 15.40 -8.29 -11.03
N ARG A 40 16.60 -8.37 -10.47
CA ARG A 40 16.90 -7.87 -9.13
C ARG A 40 16.69 -6.37 -9.03
N LYS A 41 17.19 -5.61 -10.00
CA LYS A 41 16.99 -4.15 -10.05
C LYS A 41 15.52 -3.80 -10.12
N ALA A 42 14.76 -4.43 -11.00
CA ALA A 42 13.33 -4.19 -11.13
C ALA A 42 12.55 -4.52 -9.83
N GLN A 43 12.95 -5.58 -9.13
CA GLN A 43 12.36 -5.91 -7.81
C GLN A 43 12.67 -4.84 -6.76
N LEU A 44 13.92 -4.37 -6.68
CA LEU A 44 14.31 -3.31 -5.73
C LEU A 44 13.61 -1.99 -6.04
N GLU A 45 13.52 -1.61 -7.31
CA GLU A 45 12.78 -0.42 -7.74
C GLU A 45 11.30 -0.51 -7.38
N ARG A 46 10.67 -1.69 -7.54
CA ARG A 46 9.29 -1.91 -7.11
C ARG A 46 9.15 -1.75 -5.60
N VAL A 47 10.03 -2.33 -4.80
CA VAL A 47 10.03 -2.20 -3.33
C VAL A 47 10.22 -0.74 -2.91
N ASP A 48 11.13 -0.02 -3.54
CA ASP A 48 11.36 1.41 -3.28
C ASP A 48 10.11 2.25 -3.58
N ARG A 49 9.45 2.00 -4.71
CA ARG A 49 8.19 2.65 -5.05
C ARG A 49 7.08 2.30 -4.05
N GLN A 50 6.94 1.03 -3.67
CA GLN A 50 5.97 0.60 -2.66
C GLN A 50 6.17 1.34 -1.33
N LEU A 51 7.41 1.48 -0.88
CA LEU A 51 7.74 2.19 0.35
C LEU A 51 7.48 3.69 0.25
N ARG A 52 7.96 4.31 -0.83
CA ARG A 52 7.92 5.77 -0.98
C ARG A 52 6.53 6.29 -1.36
N GLU A 53 5.82 5.57 -2.24
CA GLU A 53 4.61 6.07 -2.86
C GLU A 53 3.32 5.53 -2.22
N LEU A 54 3.37 4.42 -1.48
CA LEU A 54 2.18 3.82 -0.87
C LEU A 54 2.34 3.58 0.64
N TYR A 55 3.16 2.61 1.04
CA TYR A 55 3.14 2.12 2.43
C TYR A 55 3.77 3.07 3.44
N GLY A 56 4.80 3.85 3.06
CA GLY A 56 5.38 4.88 3.91
C GLY A 56 4.39 5.99 4.25
N PRO A 57 3.81 6.67 3.25
CA PRO A 57 2.78 7.67 3.47
C PRO A 57 1.54 7.12 4.18
N LEU A 58 1.05 5.93 3.81
CA LEU A 58 -0.11 5.30 4.46
C LEU A 58 0.16 5.02 5.94
N TYR A 59 1.36 4.52 6.28
CA TYR A 59 1.79 4.30 7.65
C TYR A 59 1.83 5.61 8.45
N ALA A 60 2.40 6.67 7.87
CA ALA A 60 2.46 7.98 8.51
C ALA A 60 1.07 8.59 8.77
N LEU A 61 0.19 8.57 7.76
CA LEU A 61 -1.16 9.12 7.86
C LEU A 61 -2.03 8.32 8.83
N SER A 62 -1.99 7.00 8.79
CA SER A 62 -2.77 6.14 9.69
C SER A 62 -2.33 6.30 11.14
N ASN A 63 -1.02 6.46 11.40
CA ASN A 63 -0.51 6.75 12.73
C ASN A 63 -0.90 8.15 13.21
N ALA A 64 -0.79 9.16 12.35
CA ALA A 64 -1.22 10.51 12.67
C ALA A 64 -2.71 10.53 13.04
N SER A 65 -3.57 9.87 12.26
CA SER A 65 -4.99 9.72 12.55
C SER A 65 -5.22 9.04 13.89
N GLY A 66 -4.57 7.90 14.16
CA GLY A 66 -4.71 7.16 15.41
C GLY A 66 -4.25 7.93 16.64
N GLN A 67 -3.10 8.63 16.56
CA GLN A 67 -2.61 9.48 17.64
C GLN A 67 -3.55 10.66 17.90
N THR A 68 -4.03 11.29 16.85
CA THR A 68 -4.99 12.40 16.93
C THR A 68 -6.29 11.94 17.57
N TRP A 69 -6.81 10.78 17.16
CA TRP A 69 -7.98 10.15 17.78
C TRP A 69 -7.78 9.92 19.28
N THR A 70 -6.67 9.33 19.67
CA THR A 70 -6.33 9.08 21.08
C THR A 70 -6.27 10.37 21.88
N LYS A 71 -5.65 11.42 21.33
CA LYS A 71 -5.59 12.74 22.01
C LYS A 71 -6.95 13.42 22.10
N PHE A 72 -7.75 13.33 21.04
CA PHE A 72 -9.12 13.81 21.02
C PHE A 72 -9.95 13.16 22.12
N LEU A 73 -9.92 11.82 22.23
CA LEU A 73 -10.61 11.09 23.28
C LEU A 73 -10.15 11.53 24.67
N ASN A 74 -8.85 11.64 24.91
CA ASN A 74 -8.30 12.04 26.21
C ASN A 74 -8.74 13.43 26.67
N VAL A 75 -9.02 14.33 25.73
CA VAL A 75 -9.49 15.69 26.03
C VAL A 75 -11.00 15.71 26.30
N TYR A 76 -11.77 15.04 25.46
CA TYR A 76 -13.23 15.18 25.50
C TYR A 76 -13.91 14.05 26.26
N ARG A 77 -13.44 12.80 26.10
CA ARG A 77 -14.05 11.60 26.74
C ARG A 77 -13.01 10.51 27.01
N PRO A 78 -12.23 10.64 28.09
CA PRO A 78 -11.07 9.77 28.34
C PRO A 78 -11.42 8.32 28.70
N MET A 79 -12.68 8.00 28.92
CA MET A 79 -13.12 6.69 29.45
C MET A 79 -13.71 5.75 28.39
N GLY A 80 -13.44 5.96 27.08
CA GLY A 80 -13.83 4.95 26.09
C GLY A 80 -14.58 5.45 24.85
N ASP A 81 -15.59 4.71 24.39
CA ASP A 81 -16.35 5.00 23.19
C ASP A 81 -17.06 6.36 23.28
N TYR A 82 -16.75 7.25 22.33
CA TYR A 82 -17.27 8.62 22.34
C TYR A 82 -18.80 8.69 22.32
N TRP A 83 -19.43 7.81 21.53
CA TRP A 83 -20.88 7.81 21.31
C TRP A 83 -21.65 6.72 22.08
N GLY A 84 -20.95 5.68 22.53
CA GLY A 84 -21.54 4.55 23.25
C GLY A 84 -21.55 4.68 24.77
N THR A 85 -21.09 5.82 25.32
CA THR A 85 -20.98 6.02 26.77
C THR A 85 -22.28 6.52 27.40
N ASN A 86 -22.42 6.27 28.71
CA ASN A 86 -23.49 6.82 29.53
C ASN A 86 -22.87 7.72 30.61
N PRO A 87 -23.16 9.04 30.66
CA PRO A 87 -24.15 9.76 29.82
C PRO A 87 -23.67 9.93 28.35
N PRO A 88 -24.59 10.15 27.40
CA PRO A 88 -24.25 10.43 26.01
C PRO A 88 -23.49 11.77 25.90
N PRO A 89 -22.81 12.02 24.77
CA PRO A 89 -22.09 13.28 24.56
C PRO A 89 -22.99 14.51 24.76
N THR A 90 -22.46 15.52 25.44
CA THR A 90 -23.10 16.83 25.56
C THR A 90 -23.20 17.52 24.20
N LYS A 91 -23.93 18.62 24.13
CA LYS A 91 -24.02 19.41 22.91
C LYS A 91 -22.64 19.93 22.47
N GLU A 92 -21.86 20.43 23.43
CA GLU A 92 -20.49 20.94 23.20
C GLU A 92 -19.54 19.83 22.70
N GLU A 93 -19.61 18.64 23.28
CA GLU A 93 -18.85 17.51 22.83
C GLU A 93 -19.26 17.07 21.41
N ALA A 94 -20.56 17.07 21.11
CA ALA A 94 -21.06 16.74 19.77
C ALA A 94 -20.66 17.82 18.73
N GLU A 95 -20.59 19.08 19.10
CA GLU A 95 -20.08 20.17 18.26
C GLU A 95 -18.57 20.00 18.01
N ALA A 96 -17.80 19.71 19.07
CA ALA A 96 -16.37 19.41 18.94
C ALA A 96 -16.13 18.22 18.02
N TRP A 97 -16.89 17.12 18.17
CA TRP A 97 -16.82 15.97 17.26
C TRP A 97 -17.01 16.36 15.81
N ARG A 98 -18.07 17.11 15.48
CA ARG A 98 -18.35 17.52 14.10
C ARG A 98 -17.24 18.39 13.53
N LEU A 99 -16.71 19.31 14.32
CA LEU A 99 -15.58 20.15 13.93
C LEU A 99 -14.35 19.29 13.62
N TRP A 100 -13.95 18.41 14.56
CA TRP A 100 -12.78 17.55 14.39
C TRP A 100 -12.96 16.56 13.24
N MET A 101 -14.14 15.99 13.07
CA MET A 101 -14.44 15.12 11.94
C MET A 101 -14.26 15.84 10.61
N LYS A 102 -14.78 17.07 10.51
CA LYS A 102 -14.73 17.86 9.28
C LYS A 102 -13.33 18.38 8.95
N GLU A 103 -12.64 18.92 9.95
CA GLU A 103 -11.39 19.66 9.72
C GLU A 103 -10.14 18.80 9.89
N VAL A 104 -10.23 17.61 10.53
CA VAL A 104 -9.08 16.78 10.84
C VAL A 104 -9.24 15.35 10.32
N PHE A 105 -10.23 14.61 10.84
CA PHE A 105 -10.31 13.17 10.53
C PHE A 105 -10.67 12.90 9.07
N MET A 106 -11.65 13.60 8.53
CA MET A 106 -12.07 13.37 7.15
C MET A 106 -11.01 13.80 6.13
N PRO A 107 -10.30 14.93 6.26
CA PRO A 107 -9.15 15.23 5.43
C PRO A 107 -8.06 14.14 5.44
N LEU A 108 -7.66 13.65 6.62
CA LEU A 108 -6.70 12.54 6.72
C LEU A 108 -7.20 11.26 6.04
N ASN A 109 -8.48 10.93 6.22
CA ASN A 109 -9.10 9.75 5.60
C ASN A 109 -9.12 9.87 4.07
N LEU A 110 -9.49 11.04 3.54
CA LEU A 110 -9.50 11.32 2.10
C LEU A 110 -8.10 11.26 1.48
N GLU A 111 -7.09 11.72 2.22
CA GLU A 111 -5.71 11.63 1.77
C GLU A 111 -5.25 10.18 1.70
N MET A 112 -5.57 9.35 2.71
CA MET A 112 -5.30 7.90 2.69
C MET A 112 -6.05 7.21 1.54
N GLU A 113 -7.32 7.52 1.30
CA GLU A 113 -8.09 6.96 0.17
C GLU A 113 -7.46 7.35 -1.16
N THR A 114 -7.12 8.62 -1.34
CA THR A 114 -6.48 9.13 -2.57
C THR A 114 -5.16 8.41 -2.84
N LEU A 115 -4.35 8.23 -1.81
CA LEU A 115 -3.08 7.51 -1.87
C LEU A 115 -3.29 6.05 -2.31
N ILE A 116 -4.23 5.34 -1.69
CA ILE A 116 -4.55 3.94 -1.98
C ILE A 116 -5.03 3.78 -3.43
N LEU A 117 -5.97 4.61 -3.86
CA LEU A 117 -6.54 4.54 -5.21
C LEU A 117 -5.50 4.86 -6.28
N LYS A 118 -4.67 5.87 -6.03
CA LYS A 118 -3.62 6.30 -6.97
C LYS A 118 -2.53 5.25 -7.15
N HIS A 119 -2.20 4.52 -6.10
CA HIS A 119 -1.09 3.58 -6.07
C HIS A 119 -1.52 2.12 -5.83
N SER A 120 -2.73 1.78 -6.26
CA SER A 120 -3.28 0.42 -6.13
C SER A 120 -2.46 -0.66 -6.86
N ASP A 121 -1.72 -0.28 -7.92
CA ASP A 121 -0.77 -1.12 -8.65
C ASP A 121 0.44 -1.55 -7.79
N LEU A 122 0.72 -0.81 -6.71
CA LEU A 122 1.83 -1.08 -5.78
C LEU A 122 1.43 -1.98 -4.61
N LEU A 123 0.19 -2.40 -4.51
CA LEU A 123 -0.21 -3.35 -3.48
C LEU A 123 0.64 -4.64 -3.55
N VAL A 124 0.94 -5.20 -2.39
CA VAL A 124 1.69 -6.47 -2.29
C VAL A 124 0.77 -7.67 -2.49
N GLU A 125 -0.51 -7.50 -2.22
CA GLU A 125 -1.57 -8.48 -2.43
C GLU A 125 -2.06 -8.46 -3.88
N ALA A 126 -2.55 -9.62 -4.35
CA ALA A 126 -3.15 -9.73 -5.69
C ALA A 126 -4.55 -9.08 -5.76
N GLU A 127 -5.23 -9.01 -4.63
CA GLU A 127 -6.55 -8.39 -4.50
C GLU A 127 -6.50 -7.22 -3.52
N MET A 128 -7.46 -6.30 -3.66
CA MET A 128 -7.59 -5.17 -2.74
C MET A 128 -7.91 -5.67 -1.32
N PRO A 129 -7.08 -5.39 -0.32
CA PRO A 129 -7.30 -5.80 1.05
C PRO A 129 -8.61 -5.24 1.62
N LYS A 130 -9.34 -6.08 2.36
CA LYS A 130 -10.63 -5.72 2.95
C LYS A 130 -10.57 -4.44 3.78
N VAL A 131 -9.51 -4.26 4.57
CA VAL A 131 -9.31 -3.08 5.42
C VAL A 131 -9.24 -1.77 4.62
N LEU A 132 -8.71 -1.81 3.38
CA LEU A 132 -8.66 -0.66 2.50
C LEU A 132 -10.03 -0.36 1.87
N LEU A 133 -10.79 -1.40 1.52
CA LEU A 133 -12.18 -1.26 1.06
C LEU A 133 -13.08 -0.70 2.17
N GLU A 134 -12.88 -1.13 3.40
CA GLU A 134 -13.62 -0.64 4.57
C GLU A 134 -13.33 0.85 4.82
N LEU A 135 -12.11 1.32 4.60
CA LEU A 135 -11.79 2.75 4.68
C LEU A 135 -12.59 3.56 3.65
N SER A 136 -12.60 3.14 2.39
CA SER A 136 -13.37 3.83 1.33
C SER A 136 -14.88 3.79 1.62
N ALA A 137 -15.38 2.69 2.15
CA ALA A 137 -16.78 2.59 2.56
C ALA A 137 -17.11 3.50 3.74
N HIS A 138 -16.22 3.62 4.74
CA HIS A 138 -16.34 4.55 5.85
C HIS A 138 -16.43 6.01 5.36
N ILE A 139 -15.53 6.39 4.48
CA ILE A 139 -15.49 7.74 3.89
C ILE A 139 -16.78 8.03 3.11
N ALA A 140 -17.21 7.08 2.27
CA ALA A 140 -18.46 7.19 1.53
C ALA A 140 -19.67 7.35 2.45
N GLY A 141 -19.69 6.61 3.56
CA GLY A 141 -20.74 6.68 4.57
C GLY A 141 -20.81 8.03 5.32
N TYR A 142 -19.69 8.75 5.45
CA TYR A 142 -19.66 10.07 6.06
C TYR A 142 -20.13 11.20 5.13
N LYS A 143 -20.04 11.05 3.82
CA LYS A 143 -20.46 12.09 2.85
C LYS A 143 -21.90 12.59 3.11
N PRO A 144 -22.94 11.73 3.23
CA PRO A 144 -24.29 12.19 3.53
C PRO A 144 -24.42 12.79 4.93
N VAL A 145 -23.70 12.30 5.93
CA VAL A 145 -23.72 12.83 7.30
C VAL A 145 -23.18 14.27 7.32
N MET A 146 -22.01 14.49 6.73
CA MET A 146 -21.40 15.83 6.65
C MET A 146 -22.28 16.80 5.84
N LYS A 147 -22.92 16.30 4.78
CA LYS A 147 -23.86 17.11 3.98
C LYS A 147 -25.10 17.52 4.78
N SER A 148 -25.59 16.69 5.71
CA SER A 148 -26.64 17.04 6.65
C SER A 148 -26.20 18.15 7.59
N TRP A 149 -25.00 18.07 8.14
CA TRP A 149 -24.45 19.12 9.02
C TRP A 149 -24.36 20.50 8.33
N GLU A 150 -23.96 20.54 7.06
CA GLU A 150 -23.93 21.77 6.27
C GLU A 150 -25.32 22.42 6.11
N ARG A 151 -26.39 21.62 6.17
CA ARG A 151 -27.78 22.09 6.11
C ARG A 151 -28.38 22.41 7.48
N GLY A 152 -27.56 22.28 8.56
CA GLY A 152 -28.01 22.48 9.94
C GLY A 152 -28.70 21.27 10.59
N ASP A 153 -28.82 20.14 9.87
CA ASP A 153 -29.32 18.89 10.44
C ASP A 153 -28.19 18.12 11.12
N VAL A 154 -28.18 18.18 12.44
CA VAL A 154 -27.19 17.53 13.33
C VAL A 154 -27.79 16.32 14.07
N SER A 155 -28.91 15.78 13.61
CA SER A 155 -29.57 14.62 14.21
C SER A 155 -28.74 13.34 14.15
N ARG A 156 -27.83 13.25 13.17
CA ARG A 156 -26.91 12.13 13.00
C ARG A 156 -25.46 12.61 13.08
N ASN A 157 -24.67 11.94 13.92
CA ASN A 157 -23.26 12.28 14.13
C ASN A 157 -22.28 11.23 13.64
N LEU A 158 -22.74 10.02 13.31
CA LEU A 158 -21.92 8.90 12.88
C LEU A 158 -22.30 8.40 11.49
N SER A 159 -21.31 7.90 10.76
CA SER A 159 -21.50 7.08 9.58
C SER A 159 -22.17 5.75 9.95
N LEU A 160 -22.79 5.11 8.97
CA LEU A 160 -23.27 3.73 9.08
C LEU A 160 -22.11 2.71 9.10
N ILE A 161 -20.93 3.13 8.70
CA ILE A 161 -19.75 2.29 8.55
C ILE A 161 -18.64 2.87 9.43
N ASN A 162 -18.16 2.07 10.37
CA ASN A 162 -17.10 2.45 11.28
C ASN A 162 -15.75 2.59 10.54
N PHE A 163 -14.82 3.34 11.14
CA PHE A 163 -13.44 3.35 10.70
C PHE A 163 -12.87 1.93 10.81
N PRO A 164 -12.09 1.45 9.81
CA PRO A 164 -11.63 0.07 9.81
C PRO A 164 -10.62 -0.22 10.93
N ASP A 165 -10.96 -1.18 11.75
CA ASP A 165 -10.02 -1.73 12.73
C ASP A 165 -8.85 -2.43 12.03
N GLY A 166 -7.65 -2.09 12.43
CA GLY A 166 -6.44 -2.71 11.88
C GLY A 166 -5.80 -1.98 10.70
N LEU A 167 -6.31 -0.84 10.21
CA LEU A 167 -5.69 -0.09 9.12
C LEU A 167 -4.24 0.32 9.46
N SER A 168 -4.01 0.87 10.65
CA SER A 168 -2.66 1.25 11.08
C SER A 168 -1.73 0.06 11.19
N ARG A 169 -2.23 -1.07 11.70
CA ARG A 169 -1.47 -2.32 11.77
C ARG A 169 -1.11 -2.83 10.38
N TYR A 170 -2.08 -2.87 9.46
CA TYR A 170 -1.86 -3.27 8.07
C TYR A 170 -0.75 -2.43 7.40
N ALA A 171 -0.83 -1.10 7.57
CA ALA A 171 0.15 -0.18 6.99
C ALA A 171 1.54 -0.39 7.61
N GLU A 172 1.63 -0.53 8.93
CA GLU A 172 2.89 -0.75 9.65
C GLU A 172 3.55 -2.08 9.28
N GLU A 173 2.80 -3.18 9.27
CA GLU A 173 3.31 -4.51 8.94
C GLU A 173 3.88 -4.57 7.53
N ASN A 174 3.16 -3.99 6.55
CA ASN A 174 3.64 -3.92 5.18
C ASN A 174 4.85 -3.01 5.02
N TYR A 175 4.85 -1.84 5.67
CA TYR A 175 6.01 -0.94 5.68
C TYR A 175 7.25 -1.64 6.23
N ARG A 176 7.15 -2.30 7.40
CA ARG A 176 8.27 -3.03 8.02
C ARG A 176 8.76 -4.18 7.13
N ARG A 177 7.84 -5.01 6.64
CA ARG A 177 8.17 -6.14 5.74
C ARG A 177 8.93 -5.71 4.48
N LEU A 178 8.57 -4.54 3.91
CA LEU A 178 9.26 -4.02 2.74
C LEU A 178 10.62 -3.42 3.07
N LYS A 179 10.81 -2.87 4.27
CA LYS A 179 12.10 -2.35 4.75
C LYS A 179 13.15 -3.44 4.98
N GLU A 180 12.74 -4.69 5.14
CA GLU A 180 13.62 -5.84 5.36
C GLU A 180 14.10 -6.50 4.05
N LYS A 181 13.60 -6.06 2.89
CA LYS A 181 13.97 -6.56 1.55
C LYS A 181 15.13 -5.78 0.94
#